data_caebf8691f5ac0418cc68d71abb560ba
#
_entry.id   caebf8691f5ac0418cc68d71abb560ba
#
_cell.length_a   1.000
_cell.length_b   1.000
_cell.length_c   1.000
_cell.angle_alpha   90.00
_cell.angle_beta   90.00
_cell.angle_gamma   90.00
#
_symmetry.space_group_name_H-M   'P 1'
#
loop_
_entity.id
_entity.type
_entity.pdbx_description
1 polymer ?
#
loop_
_entity_poly.entity_id
_entity_poly.type
_entity_poly.pdbx_seq_one_letter_code
_entity_poly.pdbx_strand_id
1 'polypeptide(L)'
;MDYIVSVKGVSKSYGEVQALKDVCFEVKPGEIFGLIGPDGAGKTTLFRILTTLVLADEGKAEVCGQDVVKNYKEIRRQAGYMPGRFSLYQDLSVEENLTFFATLFNTTIRENYALVKDIYQQIEPFKHRRAGKLSGGMKQKLALSCALVHRPSILFLDEPTTGVDPVSRKEFWDMLLKLKQEGLTIIAATPYLNEMKCCDRIAFIREGKIQGIDTPDRILQQFSSILSPEGL
;
A
#
# COMPACT_ATOMS: atom_id res chain seq x y z
N MET A 1 -18.78 1.71 10.82
CA MET A 1 -18.05 0.46 10.48
C MET A 1 -16.92 0.31 11.46
N ASP A 2 -16.82 -0.83 12.13
CA ASP A 2 -15.74 -1.07 13.10
C ASP A 2 -14.42 -1.31 12.41
N TYR A 3 -14.45 -1.85 11.17
CA TYR A 3 -13.27 -2.14 10.35
C TYR A 3 -13.47 -1.68 8.91
N ILE A 4 -12.42 -1.12 8.33
CA ILE A 4 -12.38 -0.71 6.91
C ILE A 4 -11.92 -1.86 6.01
N VAL A 5 -11.13 -2.80 6.55
CA VAL A 5 -10.78 -4.07 5.90
C VAL A 5 -11.07 -5.22 6.84
N SER A 6 -11.69 -6.27 6.33
CA SER A 6 -11.92 -7.54 7.04
C SER A 6 -11.54 -8.69 6.12
N VAL A 7 -10.66 -9.56 6.60
CA VAL A 7 -10.17 -10.75 5.89
C VAL A 7 -10.46 -11.97 6.76
N LYS A 8 -11.17 -12.96 6.21
CA LYS A 8 -11.63 -14.14 6.94
C LYS A 8 -11.35 -15.41 6.14
N GLY A 9 -10.35 -16.19 6.57
CA GLY A 9 -10.03 -17.47 6.00
C GLY A 9 -9.51 -17.44 4.56
N VAL A 10 -8.88 -16.35 4.14
CA VAL A 10 -8.45 -16.17 2.75
C VAL A 10 -7.28 -17.08 2.43
N SER A 11 -7.47 -17.92 1.41
CA SER A 11 -6.46 -18.82 0.85
C SER A 11 -6.27 -18.56 -0.64
N LYS A 12 -5.04 -18.73 -1.14
CA LYS A 12 -4.70 -18.56 -2.56
C LYS A 12 -3.53 -19.44 -2.96
N SER A 13 -3.72 -20.19 -4.06
CA SER A 13 -2.68 -21.03 -4.67
C SER A 13 -2.40 -20.60 -6.11
N TYR A 14 -1.18 -20.81 -6.56
CA TYR A 14 -0.74 -20.69 -7.94
C TYR A 14 -0.05 -22.01 -8.33
N GLY A 15 -0.79 -22.89 -9.02
CA GLY A 15 -0.36 -24.27 -9.25
C GLY A 15 -0.14 -24.99 -7.92
N GLU A 16 1.06 -25.51 -7.71
CA GLU A 16 1.41 -26.23 -6.47
C GLU A 16 1.82 -25.30 -5.31
N VAL A 17 2.02 -24.01 -5.56
CA VAL A 17 2.46 -23.06 -4.56
C VAL A 17 1.26 -22.43 -3.88
N GLN A 18 1.06 -22.72 -2.60
CA GLN A 18 0.04 -22.09 -1.77
C GLN A 18 0.59 -20.78 -1.19
N ALA A 19 0.25 -19.67 -1.84
CA ALA A 19 0.75 -18.34 -1.50
C ALA A 19 0.09 -17.74 -0.25
N LEU A 20 -1.18 -18.09 0.04
CA LEU A 20 -1.91 -17.69 1.25
C LEU A 20 -2.66 -18.89 1.82
N LYS A 21 -2.68 -19.00 3.15
CA LYS A 21 -3.21 -20.15 3.89
C LYS A 21 -4.03 -19.65 5.07
N ASP A 22 -5.36 -19.63 4.93
CA ASP A 22 -6.31 -19.28 6.00
C ASP A 22 -5.98 -17.92 6.69
N VAL A 23 -5.75 -16.89 5.87
CA VAL A 23 -5.37 -15.56 6.36
C VAL A 23 -6.58 -14.85 6.94
N CYS A 24 -6.44 -14.38 8.20
CA CYS A 24 -7.47 -13.66 8.93
C CYS A 24 -6.86 -12.40 9.59
N PHE A 25 -7.46 -11.23 9.34
CA PHE A 25 -7.15 -9.97 10.05
C PHE A 25 -8.18 -8.90 9.77
N GLU A 26 -8.13 -7.84 10.55
CA GLU A 26 -9.00 -6.67 10.43
C GLU A 26 -8.19 -5.38 10.59
N VAL A 27 -8.57 -4.34 9.82
CA VAL A 27 -7.94 -3.01 9.84
C VAL A 27 -8.98 -1.97 10.23
N LYS A 28 -8.64 -1.11 11.18
CA LYS A 28 -9.52 -0.02 11.63
C LYS A 28 -9.41 1.20 10.72
N PRO A 29 -10.47 2.01 10.58
CA PRO A 29 -10.36 3.28 9.88
C PRO A 29 -9.31 4.21 10.52
N GLY A 30 -8.53 4.91 9.69
CA GLY A 30 -7.55 5.91 10.13
C GLY A 30 -6.27 5.34 10.75
N GLU A 31 -6.03 4.01 10.69
CA GLU A 31 -4.75 3.44 11.11
C GLU A 31 -3.77 3.23 9.95
N ILE A 32 -2.49 3.22 10.26
CA ILE A 32 -1.44 2.64 9.41
C ILE A 32 -1.24 1.20 9.88
N PHE A 33 -1.64 0.24 9.03
CA PHE A 33 -1.46 -1.18 9.29
C PHE A 33 -0.30 -1.71 8.45
N GLY A 34 0.73 -2.25 9.10
CA GLY A 34 1.90 -2.82 8.46
C GLY A 34 1.73 -4.31 8.16
N LEU A 35 2.23 -4.75 7.02
CA LEU A 35 2.36 -6.17 6.67
C LEU A 35 3.83 -6.49 6.49
N ILE A 36 4.45 -7.16 7.47
CA ILE A 36 5.87 -7.52 7.43
C ILE A 36 6.06 -9.01 7.18
N GLY A 37 7.09 -9.35 6.45
CA GLY A 37 7.47 -10.74 6.19
C GLY A 37 8.51 -10.84 5.07
N PRO A 38 9.18 -11.98 4.96
CA PRO A 38 10.20 -12.21 3.94
C PRO A 38 9.61 -12.16 2.52
N ASP A 39 10.50 -12.11 1.53
CA ASP A 39 10.11 -12.22 0.13
C ASP A 39 9.40 -13.57 -0.11
N GLY A 40 8.34 -13.53 -0.92
CA GLY A 40 7.52 -14.71 -1.17
C GLY A 40 6.54 -15.10 -0.05
N ALA A 41 6.47 -14.36 1.07
CA ALA A 41 5.56 -14.66 2.18
C ALA A 41 4.06 -14.50 1.83
N GLY A 42 3.70 -13.92 0.68
CA GLY A 42 2.31 -13.74 0.24
C GLY A 42 1.81 -12.30 0.31
N LYS A 43 2.61 -11.32 0.72
CA LYS A 43 2.23 -9.90 0.87
C LYS A 43 1.56 -9.33 -0.37
N THR A 44 2.24 -9.40 -1.51
CA THR A 44 1.72 -8.91 -2.81
C THR A 44 0.47 -9.64 -3.26
N THR A 45 0.39 -10.96 -3.02
CA THR A 45 -0.83 -11.76 -3.34
C THR A 45 -2.02 -11.26 -2.53
N LEU A 46 -1.83 -11.02 -1.24
CA LEU A 46 -2.88 -10.48 -0.37
C LEU A 46 -3.34 -9.09 -0.85
N PHE A 47 -2.40 -8.19 -1.18
CA PHE A 47 -2.75 -6.88 -1.72
C PHE A 47 -3.52 -6.96 -3.03
N ARG A 48 -3.14 -7.85 -3.94
CA ARG A 48 -3.86 -8.06 -5.20
C ARG A 48 -5.29 -8.56 -4.98
N ILE A 49 -5.54 -9.36 -3.94
CA ILE A 49 -6.90 -9.78 -3.57
C ILE A 49 -7.69 -8.59 -3.03
N LEU A 50 -7.14 -7.83 -2.08
CA LEU A 50 -7.81 -6.68 -1.47
C LEU A 50 -8.07 -5.54 -2.46
N THR A 51 -7.17 -5.36 -3.43
CA THR A 51 -7.33 -4.38 -4.53
C THR A 51 -8.10 -4.95 -5.72
N THR A 52 -8.70 -6.14 -5.58
CA THR A 52 -9.59 -6.77 -6.58
C THR A 52 -8.90 -7.16 -7.90
N LEU A 53 -7.59 -7.35 -7.89
CA LEU A 53 -6.82 -7.74 -9.07
C LEU A 53 -6.74 -9.27 -9.25
N VAL A 54 -6.89 -10.02 -8.15
CA VAL A 54 -6.85 -11.49 -8.11
C VAL A 54 -7.98 -11.98 -7.22
N LEU A 55 -8.60 -13.10 -7.57
CA LEU A 55 -9.60 -13.76 -6.74
C LEU A 55 -8.92 -14.70 -5.74
N ALA A 56 -9.42 -14.71 -4.49
CA ALA A 56 -9.09 -15.75 -3.53
C ALA A 56 -9.69 -17.09 -3.99
N ASP A 57 -9.07 -18.19 -3.60
CA ASP A 57 -9.63 -19.53 -3.85
C ASP A 57 -10.63 -19.89 -2.76
N GLU A 58 -10.39 -19.45 -1.51
CA GLU A 58 -11.25 -19.65 -0.36
C GLU A 58 -11.31 -18.41 0.52
N GLY A 59 -12.29 -18.38 1.42
CA GLY A 59 -12.49 -17.31 2.38
C GLY A 59 -13.24 -16.11 1.83
N LYS A 60 -13.23 -15.01 2.60
CA LYS A 60 -13.91 -13.76 2.25
C LYS A 60 -13.02 -12.58 2.62
N ALA A 61 -13.06 -11.54 1.79
CA ALA A 61 -12.44 -10.27 2.10
C ALA A 61 -13.38 -9.11 1.76
N GLU A 62 -13.37 -8.11 2.61
CA GLU A 62 -14.14 -6.87 2.44
C GLU A 62 -13.20 -5.67 2.59
N VAL A 63 -13.40 -4.66 1.75
CA VAL A 63 -12.70 -3.38 1.78
C VAL A 63 -13.73 -2.26 1.71
N CYS A 64 -13.66 -1.29 2.63
CA CYS A 64 -14.65 -0.22 2.77
C CYS A 64 -16.09 -0.77 2.92
N GLY A 65 -16.27 -1.90 3.60
CA GLY A 65 -17.56 -2.59 3.76
C GLY A 65 -18.10 -3.24 2.48
N GLN A 66 -17.28 -3.38 1.45
CA GLN A 66 -17.62 -3.95 0.15
C GLN A 66 -16.90 -5.28 -0.06
N ASP A 67 -17.63 -6.31 -0.52
CA ASP A 67 -17.06 -7.61 -0.88
C ASP A 67 -16.13 -7.48 -2.11
N VAL A 68 -14.89 -7.96 -1.99
CA VAL A 68 -13.85 -7.79 -3.02
C VAL A 68 -14.19 -8.45 -4.36
N VAL A 69 -15.12 -9.41 -4.37
CA VAL A 69 -15.56 -10.10 -5.60
C VAL A 69 -16.77 -9.40 -6.21
N LYS A 70 -17.80 -9.14 -5.40
CA LYS A 70 -19.09 -8.63 -5.87
C LYS A 70 -19.04 -7.14 -6.18
N ASN A 71 -18.32 -6.36 -5.37
CA ASN A 71 -18.34 -4.89 -5.40
C ASN A 71 -16.99 -4.29 -5.83
N TYR A 72 -16.24 -4.99 -6.68
CA TYR A 72 -14.88 -4.59 -7.09
C TYR A 72 -14.81 -3.18 -7.70
N LYS A 73 -15.86 -2.70 -8.39
CA LYS A 73 -15.88 -1.36 -8.98
C LYS A 73 -15.92 -0.26 -7.92
N GLU A 74 -16.71 -0.45 -6.87
CA GLU A 74 -16.83 0.47 -5.75
C GLU A 74 -15.53 0.52 -4.93
N ILE A 75 -14.90 -0.65 -4.71
CA ILE A 75 -13.60 -0.72 -4.04
C ILE A 75 -12.54 0.04 -4.84
N ARG A 76 -12.45 -0.16 -6.16
CA ARG A 76 -11.50 0.54 -7.03
C ARG A 76 -11.68 2.06 -7.05
N ARG A 77 -12.87 2.57 -6.78
CA ARG A 77 -13.13 4.01 -6.64
C ARG A 77 -12.68 4.58 -5.30
N GLN A 78 -12.66 3.74 -4.26
CA GLN A 78 -12.35 4.13 -2.88
C GLN A 78 -10.95 3.77 -2.44
N ALA A 79 -10.23 2.95 -3.20
CA ALA A 79 -8.91 2.47 -2.87
C ALA A 79 -7.84 3.07 -3.80
N GLY A 80 -6.76 3.58 -3.20
CA GLY A 80 -5.51 3.85 -3.91
C GLY A 80 -4.60 2.63 -3.83
N TYR A 81 -3.87 2.31 -4.89
CA TYR A 81 -2.91 1.23 -4.90
C TYR A 81 -1.59 1.64 -5.55
N MET A 82 -0.52 1.45 -4.82
CA MET A 82 0.84 1.64 -5.29
C MET A 82 1.57 0.29 -5.26
N PRO A 83 1.75 -0.36 -6.43
CA PRO A 83 2.44 -1.65 -6.51
C PRO A 83 3.95 -1.49 -6.32
N GLY A 84 4.63 -2.53 -5.86
CA GLY A 84 6.06 -2.53 -5.56
C GLY A 84 6.97 -2.27 -6.76
N ARG A 85 6.48 -2.51 -7.97
CA ARG A 85 7.18 -2.09 -9.19
C ARG A 85 6.59 -0.79 -9.71
N PHE A 86 7.46 0.15 -10.10
CA PHE A 86 7.01 1.40 -10.71
C PHE A 86 6.14 1.11 -11.94
N SER A 87 4.85 1.42 -11.83
CA SER A 87 3.81 1.03 -12.80
C SER A 87 3.27 2.20 -13.61
N LEU A 88 3.80 3.41 -13.42
CA LEU A 88 3.37 4.58 -14.18
C LEU A 88 3.98 4.60 -15.58
N TYR A 89 3.38 5.38 -16.47
CA TYR A 89 3.82 5.53 -17.86
C TYR A 89 5.14 6.30 -17.91
N GLN A 90 6.23 5.60 -18.20
CA GLN A 90 7.60 6.16 -18.14
C GLN A 90 7.86 7.20 -19.22
N ASP A 91 7.18 7.11 -20.35
CA ASP A 91 7.29 8.05 -21.48
C ASP A 91 6.45 9.31 -21.29
N LEU A 92 5.45 9.28 -20.43
CA LEU A 92 4.67 10.45 -20.05
C LEU A 92 5.44 11.28 -19.01
N SER A 93 5.19 12.59 -19.03
CA SER A 93 5.67 13.52 -18.02
C SER A 93 4.96 13.30 -16.67
N VAL A 94 5.45 13.98 -15.63
CA VAL A 94 4.80 13.99 -14.31
C VAL A 94 3.36 14.49 -14.40
N GLU A 95 3.13 15.62 -15.10
CA GLU A 95 1.80 16.22 -15.26
C GLU A 95 0.86 15.33 -16.10
N GLU A 96 1.35 14.70 -17.16
CA GLU A 96 0.56 13.80 -18.00
C GLU A 96 0.15 12.54 -17.23
N ASN A 97 1.04 11.94 -16.42
CA ASN A 97 0.67 10.82 -15.56
C ASN A 97 -0.44 11.21 -14.58
N LEU A 98 -0.28 12.33 -13.85
CA LEU A 98 -1.31 12.80 -12.91
C LEU A 98 -2.64 13.10 -13.61
N THR A 99 -2.61 13.76 -14.76
CA THR A 99 -3.81 14.06 -15.55
C THR A 99 -4.50 12.79 -16.01
N PHE A 100 -3.73 11.79 -16.45
CA PHE A 100 -4.28 10.49 -16.85
C PHE A 100 -5.06 9.84 -15.70
N PHE A 101 -4.45 9.73 -14.51
CA PHE A 101 -5.12 9.11 -13.37
C PHE A 101 -6.30 9.95 -12.87
N ALA A 102 -6.20 11.27 -12.84
CA ALA A 102 -7.33 12.15 -12.49
C ALA A 102 -8.51 11.92 -13.44
N THR A 103 -8.26 11.89 -14.76
CA THR A 103 -9.28 11.65 -15.77
C THR A 103 -9.93 10.27 -15.63
N LEU A 104 -9.13 9.22 -15.31
CA LEU A 104 -9.64 7.86 -15.10
C LEU A 104 -10.69 7.79 -13.98
N PHE A 105 -10.54 8.65 -12.98
CA PHE A 105 -11.48 8.75 -11.84
C PHE A 105 -12.49 9.89 -11.96
N ASN A 106 -12.65 10.50 -13.16
CA ASN A 106 -13.55 11.63 -13.42
C ASN A 106 -13.32 12.83 -12.47
N THR A 107 -12.07 13.17 -12.21
CA THR A 107 -11.66 14.32 -11.40
C THR A 107 -10.52 15.07 -12.09
N THR A 108 -10.06 16.15 -11.48
CA THR A 108 -8.92 16.95 -11.95
C THR A 108 -7.89 17.11 -10.84
N ILE A 109 -6.62 17.36 -11.24
CA ILE A 109 -5.55 17.71 -10.28
C ILE A 109 -5.98 18.92 -9.44
N ARG A 110 -6.63 19.91 -10.05
CA ARG A 110 -7.06 21.15 -9.39
C ARG A 110 -8.08 20.91 -8.29
N GLU A 111 -9.06 20.04 -8.52
CA GLU A 111 -10.10 19.72 -7.52
C GLU A 111 -9.53 19.08 -6.28
N ASN A 112 -8.52 18.23 -6.43
CA ASN A 112 -7.93 17.46 -5.34
C ASN A 112 -6.50 17.91 -4.99
N TYR A 113 -6.09 19.11 -5.48
CA TYR A 113 -4.74 19.64 -5.27
C TYR A 113 -4.36 19.71 -3.79
N ALA A 114 -5.28 20.14 -2.92
CA ALA A 114 -5.02 20.25 -1.49
C ALA A 114 -4.55 18.93 -0.86
N LEU A 115 -5.10 17.80 -1.28
CA LEU A 115 -4.73 16.48 -0.76
C LEU A 115 -3.32 16.05 -1.20
N VAL A 116 -2.94 16.37 -2.43
CA VAL A 116 -1.64 15.94 -3.00
C VAL A 116 -0.58 17.02 -2.89
N LYS A 117 -0.93 18.24 -2.44
CA LYS A 117 -0.09 19.43 -2.46
C LYS A 117 1.29 19.20 -1.86
N ASP A 118 1.36 18.72 -0.63
CA ASP A 118 2.62 18.55 0.11
C ASP A 118 3.58 17.56 -0.58
N ILE A 119 3.02 16.61 -1.33
CA ILE A 119 3.76 15.62 -2.09
C ILE A 119 4.11 16.18 -3.47
N TYR A 120 3.11 16.74 -4.17
CA TYR A 120 3.22 17.19 -5.55
C TYR A 120 4.16 18.41 -5.68
N GLN A 121 4.11 19.36 -4.76
CA GLN A 121 4.99 20.54 -4.78
C GLN A 121 6.48 20.19 -4.85
N GLN A 122 6.87 19.03 -4.34
CA GLN A 122 8.27 18.59 -4.38
C GLN A 122 8.68 18.07 -5.77
N ILE A 123 7.74 17.70 -6.61
CA ILE A 123 7.97 17.21 -7.99
C ILE A 123 7.41 18.17 -9.05
N GLU A 124 6.60 19.13 -8.67
CA GLU A 124 5.98 20.14 -9.57
C GLU A 124 7.00 20.93 -10.41
N PRO A 125 8.18 21.32 -9.88
CA PRO A 125 9.21 21.95 -10.70
C PRO A 125 9.68 21.08 -11.88
N PHE A 126 9.42 19.81 -11.83
CA PHE A 126 9.78 18.83 -12.86
C PHE A 126 8.58 18.30 -13.63
N LYS A 127 7.42 18.98 -13.59
CA LYS A 127 6.15 18.52 -14.14
C LYS A 127 6.19 18.13 -15.62
N HIS A 128 7.06 18.74 -16.41
CA HIS A 128 7.26 18.41 -17.84
C HIS A 128 8.34 17.35 -18.08
N ARG A 129 9.00 16.84 -17.01
CA ARG A 129 9.99 15.79 -17.13
C ARG A 129 9.31 14.43 -17.26
N ARG A 130 9.79 13.56 -18.19
CA ARG A 130 9.31 12.19 -18.33
C ARG A 130 9.53 11.40 -17.04
N ALA A 131 8.53 10.62 -16.64
CA ALA A 131 8.58 9.84 -15.40
C ALA A 131 9.76 8.85 -15.37
N GLY A 132 10.12 8.27 -16.52
CA GLY A 132 11.30 7.41 -16.63
C GLY A 132 12.62 8.05 -16.24
N LYS A 133 12.74 9.40 -16.35
CA LYS A 133 13.94 10.18 -16.03
C LYS A 133 13.97 10.78 -14.61
N LEU A 134 13.01 10.43 -13.78
CA LEU A 134 12.95 10.84 -12.37
C LEU A 134 13.89 9.97 -11.52
N SER A 135 14.38 10.53 -10.39
CA SER A 135 15.03 9.74 -9.35
C SER A 135 14.05 8.76 -8.68
N GLY A 136 14.57 7.78 -7.96
CA GLY A 136 13.74 6.81 -7.23
C GLY A 136 12.73 7.48 -6.31
N GLY A 137 13.19 8.40 -5.43
CA GLY A 137 12.30 9.12 -4.52
C GLY A 137 11.26 9.99 -5.25
N MET A 138 11.62 10.63 -6.38
CA MET A 138 10.65 11.38 -7.20
C MET A 138 9.62 10.47 -7.85
N LYS A 139 10.01 9.28 -8.31
CA LYS A 139 9.09 8.26 -8.85
C LYS A 139 8.08 7.83 -7.81
N GLN A 140 8.52 7.63 -6.56
CA GLN A 140 7.62 7.25 -5.47
C GLN A 140 6.65 8.38 -5.12
N LYS A 141 7.12 9.63 -5.07
CA LYS A 141 6.25 10.80 -4.87
C LYS A 141 5.20 10.94 -5.98
N LEU A 142 5.59 10.71 -7.23
CA LEU A 142 4.65 10.71 -8.35
C LEU A 142 3.63 9.57 -8.23
N ALA A 143 4.09 8.35 -7.93
CA ALA A 143 3.20 7.19 -7.77
C ALA A 143 2.20 7.40 -6.63
N LEU A 144 2.66 7.94 -5.50
CA LEU A 144 1.78 8.28 -4.37
C LEU A 144 0.77 9.36 -4.75
N SER A 145 1.20 10.43 -5.45
CA SER A 145 0.29 11.48 -5.92
C SER A 145 -0.79 10.92 -6.86
N CYS A 146 -0.43 10.03 -7.79
CA CYS A 146 -1.38 9.37 -8.68
C CYS A 146 -2.37 8.46 -7.93
N ALA A 147 -1.89 7.75 -6.90
CA ALA A 147 -2.75 6.89 -6.09
C ALA A 147 -3.72 7.68 -5.19
N LEU A 148 -3.42 8.94 -4.90
CA LEU A 148 -4.22 9.81 -4.03
C LEU A 148 -5.15 10.76 -4.79
N VAL A 149 -4.93 10.99 -6.10
CA VAL A 149 -5.59 12.05 -6.86
C VAL A 149 -7.12 11.99 -6.84
N HIS A 150 -7.70 10.81 -6.61
CA HIS A 150 -9.14 10.58 -6.55
C HIS A 150 -9.71 10.54 -5.11
N ARG A 151 -8.93 10.96 -4.10
CA ARG A 151 -9.32 10.98 -2.66
C ARG A 151 -9.78 9.63 -2.13
N PRO A 152 -8.93 8.59 -2.19
CA PRO A 152 -9.30 7.29 -1.68
C PRO A 152 -9.57 7.31 -0.17
N SER A 153 -10.41 6.39 0.31
CA SER A 153 -10.64 6.14 1.74
C SER A 153 -9.55 5.25 2.36
N ILE A 154 -8.90 4.46 1.50
CA ILE A 154 -7.83 3.54 1.89
C ILE A 154 -6.72 3.51 0.83
N LEU A 155 -5.47 3.42 1.29
CA LEU A 155 -4.28 3.34 0.44
C LEU A 155 -3.53 2.03 0.71
N PHE A 156 -3.28 1.27 -0.35
CA PHE A 156 -2.45 0.07 -0.33
C PHE A 156 -1.08 0.37 -0.92
N LEU A 157 0.00 0.11 -0.18
CA LEU A 157 1.38 0.38 -0.56
C LEU A 157 2.20 -0.91 -0.50
N ASP A 158 2.55 -1.45 -1.66
CA ASP A 158 3.32 -2.69 -1.78
C ASP A 158 4.81 -2.33 -1.96
N GLU A 159 5.59 -2.43 -0.89
CA GLU A 159 7.02 -2.10 -0.84
C GLU A 159 7.36 -0.70 -1.38
N PRO A 160 6.70 0.36 -0.89
CA PRO A 160 6.71 1.68 -1.52
C PRO A 160 8.09 2.35 -1.55
N THR A 161 9.04 1.91 -0.74
CA THR A 161 10.35 2.54 -0.56
C THR A 161 11.52 1.63 -0.95
N THR A 162 11.25 0.47 -1.58
CA THR A 162 12.29 -0.43 -2.07
C THR A 162 13.12 0.27 -3.15
N GLY A 163 14.44 0.25 -2.98
CA GLY A 163 15.39 0.92 -3.87
C GLY A 163 15.46 2.45 -3.73
N VAL A 164 14.88 3.02 -2.65
CA VAL A 164 14.93 4.45 -2.35
C VAL A 164 15.99 4.73 -1.28
N ASP A 165 16.70 5.84 -1.41
CA ASP A 165 17.71 6.25 -0.43
C ASP A 165 17.09 6.54 0.95
N PRO A 166 17.87 6.46 2.04
CA PRO A 166 17.35 6.58 3.40
C PRO A 166 16.66 7.92 3.70
N VAL A 167 17.12 9.01 3.10
CA VAL A 167 16.53 10.36 3.31
C VAL A 167 15.16 10.43 2.66
N SER A 168 15.07 10.09 1.37
CA SER A 168 13.81 10.05 0.63
C SER A 168 12.81 9.05 1.23
N ARG A 169 13.30 7.94 1.80
CA ARG A 169 12.47 6.96 2.50
C ARG A 169 11.82 7.58 3.75
N LYS A 170 12.61 8.27 4.58
CA LYS A 170 12.08 8.96 5.75
C LYS A 170 11.03 10.01 5.37
N GLU A 171 11.34 10.86 4.38
CA GLU A 171 10.39 11.86 3.88
C GLU A 171 9.07 11.21 3.42
N PHE A 172 9.14 10.05 2.75
CA PHE A 172 7.96 9.32 2.28
C PHE A 172 7.09 8.87 3.46
N TRP A 173 7.68 8.31 4.52
CA TRP A 173 6.94 7.90 5.71
C TRP A 173 6.39 9.08 6.50
N ASP A 174 7.11 10.19 6.57
CA ASP A 174 6.61 11.45 7.18
C ASP A 174 5.37 11.98 6.44
N MET A 175 5.31 11.83 5.11
CA MET A 175 4.11 12.16 4.32
C MET A 175 2.95 11.21 4.63
N LEU A 176 3.19 9.90 4.76
CA LEU A 176 2.15 8.94 5.12
C LEU A 176 1.55 9.22 6.50
N LEU A 177 2.38 9.60 7.48
CA LEU A 177 1.92 9.97 8.81
C LEU A 177 1.00 11.22 8.78
N LYS A 178 1.28 12.20 7.93
CA LYS A 178 0.39 13.36 7.74
C LYS A 178 -0.94 12.94 7.12
N LEU A 179 -0.93 12.14 6.07
CA LEU A 179 -2.15 11.63 5.43
C LEU A 179 -3.02 10.83 6.41
N LYS A 180 -2.40 10.05 7.29
CA LYS A 180 -3.11 9.37 8.38
C LYS A 180 -3.78 10.37 9.32
N GLN A 181 -3.10 11.46 9.70
CA GLN A 181 -3.69 12.50 10.57
C GLN A 181 -4.91 13.18 9.91
N GLU A 182 -4.97 13.19 8.59
CA GLU A 182 -6.13 13.64 7.81
C GLU A 182 -7.24 12.58 7.68
N GLY A 183 -7.07 11.41 8.32
CA GLY A 183 -8.06 10.34 8.39
C GLY A 183 -7.91 9.25 7.33
N LEU A 184 -6.87 9.29 6.49
CA LEU A 184 -6.62 8.24 5.51
C LEU A 184 -6.17 6.94 6.20
N THR A 185 -6.79 5.82 5.83
CA THR A 185 -6.31 4.50 6.25
C THR A 185 -5.24 4.02 5.29
N ILE A 186 -4.17 3.44 5.83
CA ILE A 186 -3.03 3.00 5.02
C ILE A 186 -2.68 1.55 5.39
N ILE A 187 -2.53 0.70 4.39
CA ILE A 187 -1.93 -0.63 4.55
C ILE A 187 -0.63 -0.66 3.76
N ALA A 188 0.48 -0.87 4.45
CA ALA A 188 1.81 -0.87 3.84
C ALA A 188 2.50 -2.23 4.05
N ALA A 189 2.92 -2.86 2.95
CA ALA A 189 3.83 -4.00 3.01
C ALA A 189 5.26 -3.51 2.82
N THR A 190 6.17 -3.93 3.71
CA THR A 190 7.59 -3.62 3.57
C THR A 190 8.44 -4.72 4.24
N PRO A 191 9.63 -5.04 3.71
CA PRO A 191 10.58 -5.89 4.40
C PRO A 191 11.40 -5.14 5.47
N TYR A 192 11.33 -3.81 5.53
CA TYR A 192 12.18 -2.99 6.39
C TYR A 192 11.57 -2.77 7.77
N LEU A 193 12.19 -3.35 8.80
CA LEU A 193 11.76 -3.25 10.21
C LEU A 193 11.65 -1.80 10.72
N ASN A 194 12.57 -0.94 10.29
CA ASN A 194 12.57 0.47 10.71
C ASN A 194 11.33 1.23 10.25
N GLU A 195 10.75 0.84 9.13
CA GLU A 195 9.53 1.44 8.58
C GLU A 195 8.30 1.02 9.38
N MET A 196 8.29 -0.21 9.89
CA MET A 196 7.19 -0.74 10.69
C MET A 196 6.92 0.05 11.97
N LYS A 197 7.93 0.75 12.52
CA LYS A 197 7.76 1.62 13.70
C LYS A 197 6.79 2.79 13.46
N CYS A 198 6.53 3.13 12.21
CA CYS A 198 5.55 4.16 11.83
C CYS A 198 4.10 3.63 11.80
N CYS A 199 3.91 2.31 11.92
CA CYS A 199 2.59 1.69 11.93
C CYS A 199 1.98 1.64 13.32
N ASP A 200 0.64 1.67 13.40
CA ASP A 200 -0.09 1.48 14.67
C ASP A 200 -0.10 0.02 15.09
N ARG A 201 -0.36 -0.86 14.12
CA ARG A 201 -0.28 -2.32 14.28
C ARG A 201 0.40 -2.92 13.07
N ILE A 202 1.01 -4.05 13.27
CA ILE A 202 1.60 -4.84 12.20
C ILE A 202 1.16 -6.30 12.26
N ALA A 203 0.99 -6.91 11.10
CA ALA A 203 0.84 -8.34 10.95
C ALA A 203 2.16 -8.93 10.42
N PHE A 204 2.70 -9.92 11.11
CA PHE A 204 3.82 -10.72 10.62
C PHE A 204 3.28 -11.88 9.80
N ILE A 205 3.62 -11.91 8.49
CA ILE A 205 3.24 -12.99 7.56
C ILE A 205 4.47 -13.81 7.18
N ARG A 206 4.35 -15.13 7.26
CA ARG A 206 5.38 -16.08 6.83
C ARG A 206 4.74 -17.32 6.22
N GLU A 207 5.27 -17.78 5.10
CA GLU A 207 4.79 -18.98 4.39
C GLU A 207 3.27 -18.96 4.11
N GLY A 208 2.74 -17.79 3.80
CA GLY A 208 1.33 -17.57 3.51
C GLY A 208 0.41 -17.49 4.71
N LYS A 209 0.93 -17.49 5.96
CA LYS A 209 0.13 -17.43 7.19
C LYS A 209 0.48 -16.22 8.03
N ILE A 210 -0.52 -15.60 8.66
CA ILE A 210 -0.29 -14.61 9.72
C ILE A 210 0.19 -15.32 10.98
N GLN A 211 1.37 -14.94 11.46
CA GLN A 211 1.98 -15.51 12.66
C GLN A 211 1.59 -14.73 13.93
N GLY A 212 1.30 -13.43 13.78
CA GLY A 212 0.87 -12.58 14.87
C GLY A 212 0.47 -11.19 14.37
N ILE A 213 -0.35 -10.50 15.17
CA ILE A 213 -0.78 -9.13 14.92
C ILE A 213 -0.75 -8.38 16.24
N ASP A 214 0.08 -7.35 16.32
CA ASP A 214 0.18 -6.49 17.53
C ASP A 214 0.87 -5.15 17.14
N THR A 215 1.20 -4.36 18.13
CA THR A 215 2.06 -3.18 17.98
C THR A 215 3.45 -3.58 17.46
N PRO A 216 4.14 -2.69 16.74
CA PRO A 216 5.48 -2.97 16.22
C PRO A 216 6.45 -3.52 17.27
N ASP A 217 6.50 -2.92 18.46
CA ASP A 217 7.42 -3.32 19.51
C ASP A 217 7.16 -4.75 20.02
N ARG A 218 5.88 -5.13 20.16
CA ARG A 218 5.51 -6.49 20.61
C ARG A 218 5.83 -7.53 19.55
N ILE A 219 5.55 -7.26 18.29
CA ILE A 219 5.90 -8.18 17.19
C ILE A 219 7.42 -8.33 17.08
N LEU A 220 8.17 -7.22 17.15
CA LEU A 220 9.64 -7.26 17.14
C LEU A 220 10.20 -8.05 18.32
N GLN A 221 9.63 -7.92 19.53
CA GLN A 221 10.03 -8.70 20.69
C GLN A 221 9.71 -10.19 20.51
N GLN A 222 8.50 -10.52 20.05
CA GLN A 222 8.03 -11.91 19.91
C GLN A 222 8.77 -12.68 18.82
N PHE A 223 9.12 -12.01 17.72
CA PHE A 223 9.72 -12.63 16.53
C PHE A 223 11.16 -12.16 16.28
N SER A 224 11.86 -11.65 17.29
CA SER A 224 13.22 -11.09 17.18
C SER A 224 14.23 -12.03 16.53
N SER A 225 14.13 -13.34 16.82
CA SER A 225 15.01 -14.37 16.23
C SER A 225 14.78 -14.62 14.75
N ILE A 226 13.58 -14.28 14.22
CA ILE A 226 13.20 -14.50 12.83
C ILE A 226 13.34 -13.20 12.01
N LEU A 227 13.08 -12.07 12.68
CA LEU A 227 13.12 -10.74 12.10
C LEU A 227 14.50 -10.06 12.20
N SER A 228 15.55 -10.80 12.60
CA SER A 228 16.93 -10.30 12.57
C SER A 228 17.38 -10.07 11.11
N PRO A 229 18.39 -9.18 10.86
CA PRO A 229 18.88 -8.91 9.51
C PRO A 229 19.37 -10.16 8.75
N GLU A 230 19.61 -11.26 9.45
CA GLU A 230 20.01 -12.55 8.90
C GLU A 230 18.81 -13.46 8.54
N GLY A 231 17.58 -13.08 8.90
CA GLY A 231 16.36 -13.90 8.72
C GLY A 231 15.28 -13.30 7.82
N LEU A 232 15.53 -12.13 7.21
CA LEU A 232 14.64 -11.48 6.21
C LEU A 232 15.23 -11.55 4.81
#